data_fff83d1413d8d57e0edcaa010768c777
#
_entry.id   fff83d1413d8d57e0edcaa010768c777
#
_cell.length_a   1.000
_cell.length_b   1.000
_cell.length_c   1.000
_cell.angle_alpha   90.00
_cell.angle_beta   90.00
_cell.angle_gamma   90.00
#
_symmetry.space_group_name_H-M   'P 1'
#
loop_
_entity.id
_entity.type
_entity.pdbx_description
1 polymer ?
#
loop_
_entity_poly.entity_id
_entity_poly.type
_entity_poly.pdbx_seq_one_letter_code
_entity_poly.pdbx_strand_id
1 'polypeptide(L)'
;MTRVMDGLVIVLLGLVGWGLWRAGRAYVKLRGTRVVACPETEQPAAVELAPWQAAITAIVREPSLRLRDCSRWREIAPCQQACLGRIAEALEECVVSTILSKWYAGKVCTCCGRPVGQISRWRHQPCLMSPGMRIFEWKDIASENVPAVLRTHAPVCWRCLVAETHIS
;
A
#
# COMPACT_ATOMS: atom_id res chain seq x y z
N MET A 1 -24.75 -43.22 15.27
CA MET A 1 -23.53 -42.48 15.67
C MET A 1 -22.81 -41.81 14.49
N THR A 2 -22.73 -42.42 13.32
CA THR A 2 -22.03 -41.86 12.12
C THR A 2 -22.58 -40.50 11.68
N ARG A 3 -23.86 -40.29 11.54
CA ARG A 3 -24.48 -39.03 11.09
C ARG A 3 -24.20 -37.82 11.99
N VAL A 4 -24.06 -38.03 13.31
CA VAL A 4 -23.73 -36.96 14.27
C VAL A 4 -22.26 -36.58 14.13
N MET A 5 -21.38 -37.56 13.90
CA MET A 5 -19.95 -37.32 13.65
C MET A 5 -19.74 -36.57 12.33
N ASP A 6 -20.47 -36.97 11.26
CA ASP A 6 -20.36 -36.27 9.95
C ASP A 6 -20.85 -34.83 10.07
N GLY A 7 -21.91 -34.54 10.79
CA GLY A 7 -22.39 -33.18 11.04
C GLY A 7 -21.38 -32.34 11.81
N LEU A 8 -20.74 -32.90 12.83
CA LEU A 8 -19.71 -32.21 13.62
C LEU A 8 -18.49 -31.84 12.76
N VAL A 9 -18.05 -32.79 11.92
CA VAL A 9 -16.90 -32.56 11.01
C VAL A 9 -17.20 -31.42 10.02
N ILE A 10 -18.41 -31.41 9.44
CA ILE A 10 -18.81 -30.34 8.50
C ILE A 10 -18.78 -28.95 9.18
N VAL A 11 -19.33 -28.87 10.40
CA VAL A 11 -19.34 -27.62 11.18
C VAL A 11 -17.91 -27.15 11.48
N LEU A 12 -17.04 -28.06 11.91
CA LEU A 12 -15.64 -27.73 12.20
C LEU A 12 -14.90 -27.24 10.96
N LEU A 13 -15.06 -27.92 9.81
CA LEU A 13 -14.47 -27.49 8.54
C LEU A 13 -14.98 -26.11 8.11
N GLY A 14 -16.27 -25.84 8.31
CA GLY A 14 -16.87 -24.53 8.05
C GLY A 14 -16.26 -23.42 8.92
N LEU A 15 -16.08 -23.65 10.21
CA LEU A 15 -15.47 -22.71 11.14
C LEU A 15 -13.99 -22.44 10.79
N VAL A 16 -13.23 -23.49 10.48
CA VAL A 16 -11.83 -23.36 10.05
C VAL A 16 -11.74 -22.57 8.74
N GLY A 17 -12.56 -22.94 7.75
CA GLY A 17 -12.59 -22.22 6.46
C GLY A 17 -12.93 -20.73 6.62
N TRP A 18 -13.90 -20.42 7.48
CA TRP A 18 -14.27 -19.03 7.76
C TRP A 18 -13.15 -18.26 8.49
N GLY A 19 -12.49 -18.88 9.46
CA GLY A 19 -11.34 -18.30 10.15
C GLY A 19 -10.19 -18.01 9.22
N LEU A 20 -9.84 -18.96 8.34
CA LEU A 20 -8.81 -18.79 7.32
C LEU A 20 -9.15 -17.67 6.33
N TRP A 21 -10.40 -17.58 5.89
CA TRP A 21 -10.87 -16.50 5.02
C TRP A 21 -10.73 -15.12 5.68
N ARG A 22 -11.14 -15.00 6.95
CA ARG A 22 -10.97 -13.76 7.73
C ARG A 22 -9.50 -13.35 7.86
N ALA A 23 -8.65 -14.33 8.20
CA ALA A 23 -7.21 -14.10 8.33
C ALA A 23 -6.60 -13.66 7.00
N GLY A 24 -6.91 -14.33 5.90
CA GLY A 24 -6.43 -14.00 4.56
C GLY A 24 -6.88 -12.60 4.12
N ARG A 25 -8.15 -12.25 4.37
CA ARG A 25 -8.68 -10.91 4.09
C ARG A 25 -7.97 -9.82 4.89
N ALA A 26 -7.74 -10.04 6.19
CA ALA A 26 -7.01 -9.10 7.05
C ALA A 26 -5.56 -8.92 6.57
N TYR A 27 -4.89 -10.02 6.25
CA TYR A 27 -3.53 -9.99 5.72
C TYR A 27 -3.43 -9.16 4.43
N VAL A 28 -4.29 -9.43 3.45
CA VAL A 28 -4.29 -8.71 2.16
C VAL A 28 -4.61 -7.23 2.34
N LYS A 29 -5.56 -6.91 3.23
CA LYS A 29 -5.99 -5.52 3.51
C LYS A 29 -4.89 -4.71 4.19
N LEU A 30 -4.08 -5.33 5.05
CA LEU A 30 -3.11 -4.64 5.88
C LEU A 30 -1.68 -4.63 5.29
N ARG A 31 -1.42 -5.37 4.23
CA ARG A 31 -0.13 -5.34 3.55
C ARG A 31 0.09 -4.05 2.76
N GLY A 32 1.38 -3.71 2.57
CA GLY A 32 1.83 -2.58 1.76
C GLY A 32 2.20 -1.36 2.61
N THR A 33 3.07 -0.54 2.03
CA THR A 33 3.56 0.69 2.64
C THR A 33 2.49 1.76 2.60
N ARG A 34 2.34 2.49 3.68
CA ARG A 34 1.41 3.61 3.85
C ARG A 34 2.16 4.88 4.13
N VAL A 35 1.58 5.99 3.68
CA VAL A 35 2.10 7.32 4.00
C VAL A 35 1.11 8.04 4.87
N VAL A 36 1.58 8.48 6.04
CA VAL A 36 0.78 9.21 7.02
C VAL A 36 1.57 10.39 7.57
N ALA A 37 0.88 11.44 7.98
CA ALA A 37 1.53 12.50 8.74
C ALA A 37 1.79 11.98 10.17
N CYS A 38 3.05 11.98 10.58
CA CYS A 38 3.43 11.61 11.93
C CYS A 38 2.88 12.65 12.91
N PRO A 39 2.11 12.27 13.95
CA PRO A 39 1.56 13.25 14.90
C PRO A 39 2.62 14.00 15.73
N GLU A 40 3.80 13.39 15.90
CA GLU A 40 4.88 13.95 16.71
C GLU A 40 5.77 14.93 15.95
N THR A 41 5.94 14.73 14.63
CA THR A 41 6.82 15.56 13.79
C THR A 41 6.06 16.38 12.76
N GLU A 42 4.75 16.12 12.57
CA GLU A 42 3.90 16.67 11.51
C GLU A 42 4.41 16.42 10.08
N GLN A 43 5.44 15.62 9.94
CA GLN A 43 6.05 15.28 8.66
C GLN A 43 5.50 13.95 8.10
N PRO A 44 5.53 13.78 6.77
CA PRO A 44 5.17 12.51 6.16
C PRO A 44 6.09 11.39 6.64
N ALA A 45 5.51 10.26 7.00
CA ALA A 45 6.22 9.06 7.38
C ALA A 45 5.71 7.88 6.54
N ALA A 46 6.63 7.09 6.03
CA ALA A 46 6.31 5.80 5.44
C ALA A 46 6.24 4.75 6.55
N VAL A 47 5.13 4.03 6.62
CA VAL A 47 4.88 3.03 7.65
C VAL A 47 4.44 1.70 7.04
N GLU A 48 4.89 0.62 7.65
CA GLU A 48 4.41 -0.73 7.36
C GLU A 48 3.69 -1.30 8.57
N LEU A 49 2.51 -1.84 8.36
CA LEU A 49 1.78 -2.58 9.40
C LEU A 49 2.31 -4.01 9.49
N ALA A 50 2.03 -4.67 10.61
CA ALA A 50 2.33 -6.09 10.81
C ALA A 50 1.14 -6.95 10.35
N PRO A 51 1.01 -7.30 9.04
CA PRO A 51 -0.18 -7.93 8.48
C PRO A 51 -0.37 -9.35 9.02
N TRP A 52 0.71 -10.03 9.40
CA TRP A 52 0.67 -11.37 9.94
C TRP A 52 0.05 -11.42 11.33
N GLN A 53 0.42 -10.49 12.21
CA GLN A 53 -0.18 -10.39 13.54
C GLN A 53 -1.67 -10.07 13.47
N ALA A 54 -2.03 -9.16 12.57
CA ALA A 54 -3.42 -8.82 12.32
C ALA A 54 -4.22 -10.00 11.76
N ALA A 55 -3.63 -10.81 10.88
CA ALA A 55 -4.25 -12.01 10.33
C ALA A 55 -4.58 -13.04 11.43
N ILE A 56 -3.63 -13.31 12.34
CA ILE A 56 -3.84 -14.23 13.45
C ILE A 56 -4.95 -13.71 14.38
N THR A 57 -4.92 -12.43 14.74
CA THR A 57 -5.94 -11.86 15.63
C THR A 57 -7.31 -11.81 14.96
N ALA A 58 -7.38 -11.66 13.64
CA ALA A 58 -8.63 -11.64 12.88
C ALA A 58 -9.43 -12.97 12.92
N ILE A 59 -8.82 -14.09 13.29
CA ILE A 59 -9.50 -15.38 13.42
C ILE A 59 -10.56 -15.31 14.51
N VAL A 60 -10.23 -14.69 15.65
CA VAL A 60 -11.05 -14.73 16.86
C VAL A 60 -11.70 -13.38 17.20
N ARG A 61 -11.02 -12.27 16.83
CA ARG A 61 -11.44 -10.90 17.18
C ARG A 61 -11.16 -9.94 16.03
N GLU A 62 -11.37 -8.64 16.24
CA GLU A 62 -10.95 -7.63 15.28
C GLU A 62 -9.44 -7.60 15.10
N PRO A 63 -8.94 -7.37 13.85
CA PRO A 63 -7.51 -7.31 13.56
C PRO A 63 -6.85 -6.18 14.37
N SER A 64 -5.84 -6.53 15.16
CA SER A 64 -5.07 -5.50 15.87
C SER A 64 -4.08 -4.85 14.91
N LEU A 65 -4.12 -3.52 14.85
CA LEU A 65 -3.15 -2.74 14.09
C LEU A 65 -1.87 -2.59 14.91
N ARG A 66 -0.74 -2.84 14.27
CA ARG A 66 0.59 -2.64 14.84
C ARG A 66 1.56 -2.23 13.76
N LEU A 67 2.46 -1.31 14.05
CA LEU A 67 3.55 -0.98 13.13
C LEU A 67 4.58 -2.10 13.14
N ARG A 68 5.02 -2.48 11.96
CA ARG A 68 6.18 -3.33 11.72
C ARG A 68 7.43 -2.49 11.50
N ASP A 69 7.27 -1.38 10.74
CA ASP A 69 8.35 -0.47 10.39
C ASP A 69 7.83 0.96 10.20
N CYS A 70 8.71 1.93 10.42
CA CYS A 70 8.43 3.35 10.20
C CYS A 70 9.72 4.07 9.81
N SER A 71 9.69 4.87 8.74
CA SER A 71 10.85 5.63 8.27
C SER A 71 11.40 6.64 9.29
N ARG A 72 10.58 7.02 10.30
CA ARG A 72 10.93 7.99 11.35
C ARG A 72 11.37 7.36 12.68
N TRP A 73 11.41 6.04 12.80
CA TRP A 73 11.79 5.41 14.08
C TRP A 73 13.19 5.77 14.57
N ARG A 74 14.10 6.11 13.66
CA ARG A 74 15.46 6.55 14.02
C ARG A 74 15.48 7.94 14.65
N GLU A 75 14.48 8.75 14.37
CA GLU A 75 14.38 10.14 14.83
C GLU A 75 13.57 10.25 16.13
N ILE A 76 12.64 9.30 16.34
CA ILE A 76 11.67 9.34 17.45
C ILE A 76 11.71 8.01 18.19
N ALA A 77 12.43 7.99 19.30
CA ALA A 77 12.44 6.84 20.20
C ALA A 77 12.22 7.32 21.66
N PRO A 78 11.27 6.74 22.41
CA PRO A 78 10.30 5.72 22.04
C PRO A 78 9.03 6.30 21.37
N CYS A 79 8.64 5.78 20.20
CA CYS A 79 7.41 6.17 19.51
C CYS A 79 6.19 5.43 20.08
N GLN A 80 5.14 6.17 20.45
CA GLN A 80 3.90 5.61 20.99
C GLN A 80 2.93 5.09 19.90
N GLN A 81 3.32 5.15 18.63
CA GLN A 81 2.52 4.71 17.48
C GLN A 81 1.16 5.44 17.35
N ALA A 82 1.09 6.68 17.76
CA ALA A 82 -0.14 7.48 17.72
C ALA A 82 -0.73 7.65 16.29
N CYS A 83 0.08 7.44 15.25
CA CYS A 83 -0.36 7.43 13.86
C CYS A 83 -1.32 6.28 13.52
N LEU A 84 -1.39 5.20 14.33
CA LEU A 84 -2.29 4.07 14.09
C LEU A 84 -3.76 4.48 14.07
N GLY A 85 -4.17 5.47 14.87
CA GLY A 85 -5.53 6.01 14.84
C GLY A 85 -5.87 6.60 13.47
N ARG A 86 -5.00 7.44 12.91
CA ARG A 86 -5.16 8.02 11.56
C ARG A 86 -5.17 6.96 10.46
N ILE A 87 -4.34 5.91 10.61
CA ILE A 87 -4.32 4.78 9.68
C ILE A 87 -5.64 4.02 9.73
N ALA A 88 -6.21 3.81 10.92
CA ALA A 88 -7.48 3.10 11.07
C ALA A 88 -8.64 3.83 10.37
N GLU A 89 -8.67 5.16 10.44
CA GLU A 89 -9.69 6.00 9.81
C GLU A 89 -9.60 5.97 8.27
N ALA A 90 -8.39 5.92 7.70
CA ALA A 90 -8.13 6.00 6.26
C ALA A 90 -7.31 4.80 5.75
N LEU A 91 -7.63 3.59 6.19
CA LEU A 91 -6.82 2.38 6.05
C LEU A 91 -6.37 2.07 4.62
N GLU A 92 -7.20 2.34 3.63
CA GLU A 92 -6.93 2.07 2.21
C GLU A 92 -6.44 3.31 1.46
N GLU A 93 -6.78 4.50 1.94
CA GLU A 93 -6.45 5.75 1.25
C GLU A 93 -5.00 6.18 1.44
N CYS A 94 -4.40 5.82 2.56
CA CYS A 94 -3.00 6.11 2.88
C CYS A 94 -2.01 5.11 2.24
N VAL A 95 -2.49 4.04 1.58
CA VAL A 95 -1.63 3.08 0.88
C VAL A 95 -1.00 3.74 -0.35
N VAL A 96 0.32 3.65 -0.50
CA VAL A 96 1.07 4.27 -1.61
C VAL A 96 0.49 3.90 -2.96
N SER A 97 0.17 2.63 -3.20
CA SER A 97 -0.42 2.21 -4.48
C SER A 97 -1.79 2.82 -4.74
N THR A 98 -2.60 3.07 -3.71
CA THR A 98 -3.90 3.73 -3.83
C THR A 98 -3.72 5.23 -4.14
N ILE A 99 -2.79 5.90 -3.46
CA ILE A 99 -2.45 7.30 -3.73
C ILE A 99 -2.02 7.46 -5.19
N LEU A 100 -1.10 6.60 -5.65
CA LEU A 100 -0.63 6.62 -7.04
C LEU A 100 -1.76 6.33 -8.02
N SER A 101 -2.59 5.32 -7.77
CA SER A 101 -3.72 4.98 -8.65
C SER A 101 -4.70 6.13 -8.79
N LYS A 102 -5.03 6.80 -7.69
CA LYS A 102 -5.89 8.00 -7.69
C LYS A 102 -5.23 9.14 -8.47
N TRP A 103 -3.93 9.36 -8.27
CA TRP A 103 -3.21 10.45 -8.93
C TRP A 103 -3.08 10.25 -10.44
N TYR A 104 -2.84 9.02 -10.93
CA TYR A 104 -2.76 8.72 -12.36
C TYR A 104 -4.12 8.63 -13.05
N ALA A 105 -5.22 8.49 -12.30
CA ALA A 105 -6.55 8.34 -12.87
C ALA A 105 -6.91 9.50 -13.81
N GLY A 106 -7.25 9.18 -15.07
CA GLY A 106 -7.60 10.17 -16.08
C GLY A 106 -6.46 11.02 -16.64
N LYS A 107 -5.22 10.80 -16.20
CA LYS A 107 -4.05 11.54 -16.72
C LYS A 107 -3.52 10.97 -18.02
N VAL A 108 -2.94 11.86 -18.81
CA VAL A 108 -2.25 11.53 -20.06
C VAL A 108 -0.74 11.67 -19.87
N CYS A 109 0.02 10.88 -20.60
CA CYS A 109 1.48 10.94 -20.60
C CYS A 109 1.96 12.28 -21.16
N THR A 110 2.79 12.99 -20.44
CA THR A 110 3.33 14.29 -20.84
C THR A 110 4.21 14.19 -22.09
N CYS A 111 4.88 13.05 -22.32
CA CYS A 111 5.75 12.86 -23.47
C CYS A 111 5.02 12.52 -24.77
N CYS A 112 4.01 11.60 -24.70
CA CYS A 112 3.36 11.09 -25.93
C CYS A 112 1.87 11.36 -26.01
N GLY A 113 1.25 12.02 -25.05
CA GLY A 113 -0.17 12.38 -25.02
C GLY A 113 -1.13 11.20 -24.83
N ARG A 114 -0.65 9.96 -24.74
CA ARG A 114 -1.52 8.78 -24.56
C ARG A 114 -2.01 8.67 -23.13
N PRO A 115 -3.20 8.12 -22.88
CA PRO A 115 -3.68 7.84 -21.54
C PRO A 115 -2.68 6.98 -20.77
N VAL A 116 -2.35 7.40 -19.56
CA VAL A 116 -1.59 6.56 -18.62
C VAL A 116 -2.56 5.53 -18.08
N GLY A 117 -2.35 4.26 -18.43
CA GLY A 117 -3.23 3.17 -18.03
C GLY A 117 -3.38 3.01 -16.52
N GLN A 118 -4.33 2.18 -16.10
CA GLN A 118 -4.50 1.86 -14.68
C GLN A 118 -3.27 1.17 -14.11
N ILE A 119 -2.90 1.56 -12.90
CA ILE A 119 -1.82 0.90 -12.15
C ILE A 119 -2.27 -0.53 -11.80
N SER A 120 -1.61 -1.50 -12.40
CA SER A 120 -1.81 -2.91 -12.11
C SER A 120 -0.57 -3.49 -11.43
N ARG A 121 -0.75 -4.32 -10.42
CA ARG A 121 0.36 -4.99 -9.70
C ARG A 121 1.23 -5.86 -10.61
N TRP A 122 0.72 -6.25 -11.77
CA TRP A 122 1.30 -7.27 -12.64
C TRP A 122 1.79 -6.73 -13.99
N ARG A 123 1.66 -5.42 -14.23
CA ARG A 123 2.08 -4.77 -15.47
C ARG A 123 3.06 -3.63 -15.19
N HIS A 124 3.75 -3.22 -16.23
CA HIS A 124 4.63 -2.06 -16.22
C HIS A 124 3.92 -0.84 -15.63
N GLN A 125 4.50 -0.32 -14.59
CA GLN A 125 3.92 0.80 -13.86
C GLN A 125 4.23 2.10 -14.58
N PRO A 126 3.32 3.10 -14.53
CA PRO A 126 3.61 4.41 -15.05
C PRO A 126 4.76 5.06 -14.29
N CYS A 127 5.41 6.01 -14.95
CA CYS A 127 6.60 6.69 -14.49
C CYS A 127 6.31 8.16 -14.20
N LEU A 128 7.29 8.84 -13.65
CA LEU A 128 7.24 10.25 -13.31
C LEU A 128 8.35 10.99 -14.04
N MET A 129 8.07 12.21 -14.46
CA MET A 129 9.05 13.13 -15.01
C MET A 129 9.28 14.28 -14.03
N SER A 130 10.52 14.51 -13.66
CA SER A 130 10.91 15.64 -12.81
C SER A 130 10.81 16.97 -13.57
N PRO A 131 10.80 18.12 -12.89
CA PRO A 131 10.91 19.43 -13.53
C PRO A 131 12.16 19.57 -14.41
N GLY A 132 13.24 18.84 -14.12
CA GLY A 132 14.45 18.74 -14.92
C GLY A 132 14.38 17.74 -16.08
N MET A 133 13.18 17.32 -16.49
CA MET A 133 12.90 16.40 -17.61
C MET A 133 13.50 14.99 -17.49
N ARG A 134 13.96 14.57 -16.30
CA ARG A 134 14.41 13.19 -16.07
C ARG A 134 13.21 12.29 -15.77
N ILE A 135 13.14 11.15 -16.46
CA ILE A 135 12.10 10.14 -16.24
C ILE A 135 12.65 9.06 -15.29
N PHE A 136 11.85 8.63 -14.33
CA PHE A 136 12.18 7.58 -13.38
C PHE A 136 10.92 6.84 -12.90
N GLU A 137 11.11 5.67 -12.33
CA GLU A 137 10.02 4.90 -11.77
C GLU A 137 9.65 5.42 -10.37
N TRP A 138 8.37 5.39 -10.03
CA TRP A 138 7.91 5.80 -8.71
C TRP A 138 8.50 4.94 -7.58
N LYS A 139 8.90 3.68 -7.87
CA LYS A 139 9.54 2.79 -6.89
C LYS A 139 10.92 3.28 -6.41
N ASP A 140 11.56 4.16 -7.20
CA ASP A 140 12.86 4.74 -6.87
C ASP A 140 12.74 5.90 -5.88
N ILE A 141 11.50 6.26 -5.51
CA ILE A 141 11.20 7.35 -4.58
C ILE A 141 10.95 6.75 -3.20
N ALA A 142 11.58 7.33 -2.19
CA ALA A 142 11.22 7.00 -0.80
C ALA A 142 9.74 7.28 -0.56
N SER A 143 9.02 6.32 0.01
CA SER A 143 7.55 6.35 0.09
C SER A 143 7.01 7.58 0.81
N GLU A 144 7.70 8.08 1.83
CA GLU A 144 7.35 9.32 2.55
C GLU A 144 7.39 10.56 1.66
N ASN A 145 8.21 10.55 0.59
CA ASN A 145 8.33 11.67 -0.34
C ASN A 145 7.26 11.66 -1.45
N VAL A 146 6.53 10.55 -1.62
CA VAL A 146 5.51 10.41 -2.66
C VAL A 146 4.53 11.59 -2.71
N PRO A 147 3.93 12.07 -1.60
CA PRO A 147 3.00 13.19 -1.68
C PRO A 147 3.62 14.51 -2.18
N ALA A 148 4.90 14.74 -1.87
CA ALA A 148 5.62 15.94 -2.32
C ALA A 148 5.96 15.85 -3.80
N VAL A 149 6.47 14.70 -4.24
CA VAL A 149 6.84 14.42 -5.63
C VAL A 149 5.62 14.54 -6.55
N LEU A 150 4.47 13.97 -6.17
CA LEU A 150 3.25 14.03 -6.98
C LEU A 150 2.71 15.44 -7.21
N ARG A 151 3.13 16.43 -6.40
CA ARG A 151 2.76 17.84 -6.58
C ARG A 151 3.62 18.56 -7.63
N THR A 152 4.82 18.08 -7.86
CA THR A 152 5.84 18.78 -8.70
C THR A 152 6.18 18.02 -9.97
N HIS A 153 5.82 16.75 -10.09
CA HIS A 153 6.21 15.89 -11.20
C HIS A 153 5.03 15.61 -12.14
N ALA A 154 5.39 15.30 -13.39
CA ALA A 154 4.44 15.04 -14.45
C ALA A 154 4.28 13.52 -14.72
N PRO A 155 3.09 13.05 -15.14
CA PRO A 155 2.85 11.65 -15.44
C PRO A 155 3.50 11.23 -16.75
N VAL A 156 4.18 10.10 -16.77
CA VAL A 156 4.79 9.50 -17.96
C VAL A 156 4.41 8.02 -18.05
N CYS A 157 4.14 7.51 -19.24
CA CYS A 157 3.87 6.11 -19.44
C CYS A 157 5.16 5.29 -19.52
N TRP A 158 5.10 4.03 -19.17
CA TRP A 158 6.22 3.09 -19.23
C TRP A 158 6.94 3.07 -20.60
N ARG A 159 6.17 3.17 -21.70
CA ARG A 159 6.75 3.14 -23.06
C ARG A 159 7.73 4.30 -23.30
N CYS A 160 7.45 5.46 -22.73
CA CYS A 160 8.35 6.62 -22.88
C CYS A 160 9.62 6.45 -22.05
N LEU A 161 9.56 5.84 -20.86
CA LEU A 161 10.75 5.49 -20.08
C LEU A 161 11.65 4.53 -20.88
N VAL A 162 11.09 3.46 -21.43
CA VAL A 162 11.86 2.48 -22.21
C VAL A 162 12.46 3.11 -23.45
N ALA A 163 11.73 4.00 -24.14
CA ALA A 163 12.26 4.70 -25.29
C ALA A 163 13.47 5.60 -24.92
N GLU A 164 13.41 6.28 -23.77
CA GLU A 164 14.53 7.12 -23.30
C GLU A 164 15.77 6.28 -22.97
N THR A 165 15.60 5.14 -22.31
CA THR A 165 16.72 4.26 -21.93
C THR A 165 17.40 3.57 -23.11
N HIS A 166 16.76 3.49 -24.28
CA HIS A 166 17.35 2.93 -25.49
C HIS A 166 18.07 3.97 -26.37
N ILE A 167 17.94 5.26 -26.07
CA ILE A 167 18.55 6.36 -26.82
C ILE A 167 19.83 6.88 -26.12
N SER A 168 20.03 6.51 -24.86
CA SER A 168 21.20 6.87 -24.04
C SER A 168 22.30 5.81 -24.13
#